data_7afc0a310481474cca524a7c7b10335f
#
_entry.id   7afc0a310481474cca524a7c7b10335f
#
_cell.length_a   1.000
_cell.length_b   1.000
_cell.length_c   1.000
_cell.angle_alpha   90.00
_cell.angle_beta   90.00
_cell.angle_gamma   90.00
#
_symmetry.space_group_name_H-M   'P 1'
#
loop_
_entity.id
_entity.type
_entity.pdbx_description
1 polymer ?
#
loop_
_entity_poly.entity_id
_entity_poly.type
_entity_poly.pdbx_seq_one_letter_code
_entity_poly.pdbx_strand_id
1 'polypeptide(L)'
;MGFHIINIKGEKIEHQFIENQNELMYREDIKSDTIIYQGEEHWTPIRVGDSEIYKNYCKDYFRAGLKAQELFKTQAKANGLMLEELYQDKESFQQYLVTQEFINIKRGDFLIRNFGNIEIDVKCRSFYGKKGKETFNFRCEDVEKHLNMQKLTNTPVILAIYRRKGSNVIGDAPYFISINTINEHKESFNVHHEEKDNTGNCYQIPITLTINSFDFIRNFIIN
;
A
#
# COMPACT_ATOMS: atom_id res chain seq x y z
N MET A 1 -8.79 4.89 -18.04
CA MET A 1 -8.53 6.35 -18.14
C MET A 1 -7.06 6.52 -18.47
N GLY A 2 -6.75 6.99 -19.69
CA GLY A 2 -5.40 7.07 -20.22
C GLY A 2 -4.65 8.34 -19.83
N PHE A 3 -3.33 8.31 -19.96
CA PHE A 3 -2.44 9.41 -19.71
C PHE A 3 -1.56 9.68 -20.92
N HIS A 4 -1.39 10.94 -21.27
CA HIS A 4 -0.51 11.40 -22.32
C HIS A 4 0.70 12.07 -21.68
N ILE A 5 1.89 11.54 -21.94
CA ILE A 5 3.15 12.12 -21.46
C ILE A 5 3.81 12.85 -22.60
N ILE A 6 4.14 14.10 -22.37
CA ILE A 6 4.83 14.95 -23.34
C ILE A 6 6.17 15.36 -22.74
N ASN A 7 7.25 14.88 -23.34
CA ASN A 7 8.60 15.28 -23.02
C ASN A 7 9.14 16.19 -24.13
N ILE A 8 9.65 17.35 -23.75
CA ILE A 8 10.29 18.30 -24.66
C ILE A 8 11.81 18.18 -24.46
N LYS A 9 12.50 17.66 -25.48
CA LYS A 9 13.96 17.53 -25.49
C LYS A 9 14.54 18.42 -26.59
N GLY A 10 14.88 19.66 -26.24
CA GLY A 10 15.28 20.66 -27.21
C GLY A 10 14.15 20.97 -28.20
N GLU A 11 14.36 20.75 -29.51
CA GLU A 11 13.32 20.95 -30.54
C GLU A 11 12.41 19.71 -30.76
N LYS A 12 12.72 18.58 -30.11
CA LYS A 12 11.93 17.36 -30.26
C LYS A 12 10.84 17.25 -29.19
N ILE A 13 9.63 17.00 -29.63
CA ILE A 13 8.47 16.68 -28.78
C ILE A 13 8.26 15.18 -28.87
N GLU A 14 8.43 14.48 -27.75
CA GLU A 14 8.11 13.06 -27.63
C GLU A 14 6.75 12.93 -26.93
N HIS A 15 5.81 12.26 -27.59
CA HIS A 15 4.50 11.96 -27.05
C HIS A 15 4.37 10.46 -26.80
N GLN A 16 3.91 10.08 -25.63
CA GLN A 16 3.63 8.70 -25.27
C GLN A 16 2.26 8.61 -24.59
N PHE A 17 1.48 7.62 -24.98
CA PHE A 17 0.20 7.30 -24.35
C PHE A 17 0.38 6.09 -23.42
N ILE A 18 -0.23 6.16 -22.23
CA ILE A 18 -0.24 5.11 -21.22
C ILE A 18 -1.68 4.83 -20.83
N GLU A 19 -2.11 3.59 -20.99
CA GLU A 19 -3.51 3.20 -20.76
C GLU A 19 -3.86 3.10 -19.27
N ASN A 20 -2.90 2.77 -18.44
CA ASN A 20 -3.17 2.57 -17.04
C ASN A 20 -2.25 3.38 -16.12
N GLN A 21 -2.80 3.74 -15.00
CA GLN A 21 -2.19 4.53 -13.96
C GLN A 21 -0.95 3.86 -13.32
N ASN A 22 -0.93 2.53 -13.24
CA ASN A 22 0.18 1.80 -12.62
C ASN A 22 1.44 1.91 -13.47
N GLU A 23 1.31 1.91 -14.81
CA GLU A 23 2.44 2.10 -15.71
C GLU A 23 3.10 3.47 -15.53
N LEU A 24 2.28 4.53 -15.36
CA LEU A 24 2.78 5.87 -15.08
C LEU A 24 3.61 5.91 -13.79
N MET A 25 3.24 5.15 -12.78
CA MET A 25 3.90 5.12 -11.48
C MET A 25 5.30 4.48 -11.50
N TYR A 26 5.53 3.55 -12.42
CA TYR A 26 6.84 2.89 -12.56
C TYR A 26 7.84 3.70 -13.37
N ARG A 27 7.43 4.81 -13.97
CA ARG A 27 8.29 5.62 -14.83
C ARG A 27 9.26 6.46 -14.01
N GLU A 28 10.54 6.20 -14.21
CA GLU A 28 11.64 6.98 -13.61
C GLU A 28 12.03 8.23 -14.42
N ASP A 29 11.57 8.32 -15.67
CA ASP A 29 11.86 9.40 -16.59
C ASP A 29 10.92 10.61 -16.46
N ILE A 30 9.89 10.52 -15.65
CA ILE A 30 9.00 11.65 -15.35
C ILE A 30 9.70 12.62 -14.42
N LYS A 31 9.98 13.80 -14.93
CA LYS A 31 10.63 14.90 -14.20
C LYS A 31 9.65 16.02 -13.92
N SER A 32 10.11 17.03 -13.17
CA SER A 32 9.30 18.19 -12.80
C SER A 32 8.83 19.05 -13.97
N ASP A 33 9.47 18.94 -15.13
CA ASP A 33 9.16 19.64 -16.38
C ASP A 33 8.36 18.77 -17.39
N THR A 34 8.09 17.50 -17.07
CA THR A 34 7.26 16.64 -17.91
C THR A 34 5.81 17.08 -17.85
N ILE A 35 5.17 17.28 -18.99
CA ILE A 35 3.75 17.64 -19.08
C ILE A 35 2.93 16.34 -19.22
N ILE A 36 1.97 16.16 -18.33
CA ILE A 36 1.08 15.01 -18.33
C ILE A 36 -0.35 15.52 -18.53
N TYR A 37 -1.05 14.88 -19.46
CA TYR A 37 -2.49 15.07 -19.67
C TYR A 37 -3.23 13.80 -19.30
N GLN A 38 -4.40 13.95 -18.71
CA GLN A 38 -5.30 12.85 -18.38
C GLN A 38 -6.56 12.95 -19.24
N GLY A 39 -7.00 11.84 -19.79
CA GLY A 39 -8.21 11.76 -20.62
C GLY A 39 -7.96 10.99 -21.91
N GLU A 40 -9.03 10.60 -22.60
CA GLU A 40 -8.98 9.92 -23.89
C GLU A 40 -9.37 10.88 -25.01
N GLU A 41 -10.55 11.46 -24.94
CA GLU A 41 -11.03 12.43 -25.94
C GLU A 41 -10.76 13.89 -25.55
N HIS A 42 -10.82 14.20 -24.24
CA HIS A 42 -10.55 15.53 -23.72
C HIS A 42 -9.36 15.46 -22.75
N TRP A 43 -8.26 16.05 -23.16
CA TRP A 43 -7.01 16.04 -22.41
C TRP A 43 -7.00 17.18 -21.38
N THR A 44 -7.04 16.80 -20.11
CA THR A 44 -6.88 17.76 -19.01
C THR A 44 -5.42 17.81 -18.60
N PRO A 45 -4.74 18.97 -18.67
CA PRO A 45 -3.34 19.06 -18.28
C PRO A 45 -3.18 18.84 -16.79
N ILE A 46 -2.23 17.95 -16.43
CA ILE A 46 -1.80 17.72 -15.07
C ILE A 46 -0.40 18.33 -14.96
N ARG A 47 -0.28 19.46 -14.27
CA ARG A 47 1.05 20.03 -14.01
C ARG A 47 1.79 19.16 -13.03
N VAL A 48 2.95 18.69 -13.48
CA VAL A 48 3.94 18.04 -12.66
C VAL A 48 4.34 18.98 -11.53
N GLY A 49 4.14 18.59 -10.28
CA GLY A 49 4.44 19.41 -9.10
C GLY A 49 3.24 20.10 -8.44
N ASP A 50 2.17 20.42 -9.17
CA ASP A 50 1.01 21.14 -8.64
C ASP A 50 -0.23 20.25 -8.45
N SER A 51 -0.29 19.06 -9.08
CA SER A 51 -1.43 18.17 -8.95
C SER A 51 -1.22 17.17 -7.79
N GLU A 52 -2.28 16.93 -7.03
CA GLU A 52 -2.27 15.87 -6.00
C GLU A 52 -1.98 14.49 -6.59
N ILE A 53 -2.38 14.24 -7.82
CA ILE A 53 -2.09 13.02 -8.57
C ILE A 53 -0.58 12.85 -8.69
N TYR A 54 0.14 13.88 -9.15
CA TYR A 54 1.60 13.80 -9.29
C TYR A 54 2.32 13.74 -7.94
N LYS A 55 1.88 14.53 -6.96
CA LYS A 55 2.42 14.46 -5.58
C LYS A 55 2.31 13.05 -5.02
N ASN A 56 1.26 12.31 -5.38
CA ASN A 56 1.04 10.95 -4.94
C ASN A 56 1.84 9.92 -5.75
N TYR A 57 2.04 10.12 -7.04
CA TYR A 57 2.71 9.18 -7.93
C TYR A 57 4.24 9.23 -7.88
N CYS A 58 4.81 10.41 -7.71
CA CYS A 58 6.27 10.61 -7.74
C CYS A 58 6.93 10.61 -6.37
N LYS A 59 6.17 10.50 -5.30
CA LYS A 59 6.76 10.38 -3.97
C LYS A 59 7.47 9.04 -3.80
N ASP A 60 8.67 9.07 -3.29
CA ASP A 60 9.50 7.88 -3.03
C ASP A 60 8.76 6.78 -2.25
N TYR A 61 7.91 7.16 -1.29
CA TYR A 61 7.16 6.19 -0.50
C TYR A 61 6.14 5.41 -1.32
N PHE A 62 5.56 6.02 -2.36
CA PHE A 62 4.60 5.38 -3.23
C PHE A 62 5.28 4.31 -4.09
N ARG A 63 6.41 4.69 -4.73
CA ARG A 63 7.26 3.75 -5.49
C ARG A 63 7.75 2.60 -4.62
N ALA A 64 8.16 2.90 -3.39
CA ALA A 64 8.56 1.87 -2.43
C ALA A 64 7.40 0.93 -2.07
N GLY A 65 6.16 1.45 -1.99
CA GLY A 65 4.96 0.63 -1.76
C GLY A 65 4.76 -0.40 -2.86
N LEU A 66 4.80 0.02 -4.12
CA LEU A 66 4.66 -0.89 -5.27
C LEU A 66 5.80 -1.93 -5.34
N LYS A 67 7.06 -1.50 -5.14
CA LYS A 67 8.21 -2.42 -5.05
C LYS A 67 8.02 -3.45 -3.92
N ALA A 68 7.43 -3.06 -2.80
CA ALA A 68 7.14 -3.97 -1.69
C ALA A 68 6.09 -5.03 -2.07
N GLN A 69 5.04 -4.66 -2.79
CA GLN A 69 4.02 -5.61 -3.28
C GLN A 69 4.64 -6.62 -4.25
N GLU A 70 5.47 -6.19 -5.20
CA GLU A 70 6.17 -7.08 -6.13
C GLU A 70 7.16 -8.00 -5.41
N LEU A 71 7.90 -7.46 -4.44
CA LEU A 71 8.81 -8.25 -3.61
C LEU A 71 8.03 -9.29 -2.79
N PHE A 72 6.88 -8.89 -2.20
CA PHE A 72 6.01 -9.80 -1.46
C PHE A 72 5.52 -10.96 -2.32
N LYS A 73 5.04 -10.70 -3.55
CA LYS A 73 4.62 -11.74 -4.49
C LYS A 73 5.74 -12.76 -4.73
N THR A 74 6.94 -12.27 -5.00
CA THR A 74 8.10 -13.12 -5.27
C THR A 74 8.47 -13.98 -4.05
N GLN A 75 8.54 -13.37 -2.88
CA GLN A 75 8.91 -14.06 -1.64
C GLN A 75 7.82 -15.01 -1.16
N ALA A 76 6.56 -14.63 -1.25
CA ALA A 76 5.42 -15.49 -0.91
C ALA A 76 5.40 -16.75 -1.78
N LYS A 77 5.59 -16.62 -3.11
CA LYS A 77 5.71 -17.75 -4.02
C LYS A 77 6.88 -18.66 -3.65
N ALA A 78 8.05 -18.10 -3.36
CA ALA A 78 9.23 -18.87 -2.92
C ALA A 78 8.99 -19.60 -1.59
N ASN A 79 8.09 -19.10 -0.75
CA ASN A 79 7.66 -19.70 0.50
C ASN A 79 6.44 -20.64 0.36
N GLY A 80 6.00 -20.95 -0.87
CA GLY A 80 4.92 -21.89 -1.14
C GLY A 80 3.53 -21.34 -0.84
N LEU A 81 3.36 -20.01 -0.77
CA LEU A 81 2.05 -19.38 -0.60
C LEU A 81 1.34 -19.26 -1.95
N MET A 82 0.05 -19.59 -1.98
CA MET A 82 -0.82 -19.37 -3.15
C MET A 82 -1.54 -18.04 -2.99
N LEU A 83 -1.10 -17.06 -3.79
CA LEU A 83 -1.64 -15.69 -3.77
C LEU A 83 -2.70 -15.50 -4.86
N GLU A 84 -3.76 -14.80 -4.49
CA GLU A 84 -4.71 -14.16 -5.38
C GLU A 84 -4.61 -12.65 -5.19
N GLU A 85 -4.42 -11.88 -6.27
CA GLU A 85 -4.40 -10.42 -6.20
C GLU A 85 -5.82 -9.89 -5.98
N LEU A 86 -5.97 -9.00 -5.01
CA LEU A 86 -7.24 -8.35 -4.72
C LEU A 86 -7.22 -6.98 -5.38
N TYR A 87 -7.87 -6.87 -6.53
CA TYR A 87 -7.99 -5.59 -7.22
C TYR A 87 -8.70 -4.58 -6.33
N GLN A 88 -8.03 -3.46 -6.07
CA GLN A 88 -8.56 -2.33 -5.32
C GLN A 88 -9.05 -1.22 -6.28
N ASP A 89 -9.37 -1.58 -7.54
CA ASP A 89 -9.96 -0.61 -8.43
C ASP A 89 -11.33 -0.14 -7.91
N LYS A 90 -11.69 1.06 -8.35
CA LYS A 90 -12.90 1.74 -7.87
C LYS A 90 -14.17 0.92 -8.16
N GLU A 91 -14.16 0.13 -9.21
CA GLU A 91 -15.32 -0.60 -9.71
C GLU A 91 -15.57 -1.88 -8.91
N SER A 92 -14.55 -2.72 -8.67
CA SER A 92 -14.67 -3.90 -7.82
C SER A 92 -14.91 -3.55 -6.35
N PHE A 93 -14.41 -2.41 -5.88
CA PHE A 93 -14.63 -1.91 -4.53
C PHE A 93 -16.05 -1.34 -4.35
N GLN A 94 -16.61 -0.69 -5.38
CA GLN A 94 -18.00 -0.19 -5.34
C GLN A 94 -19.02 -1.30 -5.13
N GLN A 95 -18.80 -2.51 -5.65
CA GLN A 95 -19.70 -3.63 -5.41
C GLN A 95 -19.77 -4.01 -3.92
N TYR A 96 -18.67 -3.87 -3.18
CA TYR A 96 -18.69 -4.02 -1.72
C TYR A 96 -19.42 -2.87 -1.01
N LEU A 97 -19.29 -1.65 -1.52
CA LEU A 97 -19.92 -0.47 -0.92
C LEU A 97 -21.44 -0.43 -1.15
N VAL A 98 -21.93 -0.88 -2.31
CA VAL A 98 -23.36 -0.91 -2.65
C VAL A 98 -24.15 -1.90 -1.76
N THR A 99 -23.51 -3.00 -1.33
CA THR A 99 -24.15 -3.96 -0.42
C THR A 99 -24.10 -3.55 1.06
N GLN A 100 -23.31 -2.52 1.40
CA GLN A 100 -23.03 -2.10 2.77
C GLN A 100 -22.98 -0.56 2.85
N GLU A 101 -24.09 0.10 2.66
CA GLU A 101 -24.20 1.58 2.54
C GLU A 101 -23.50 2.41 3.63
N PHE A 102 -22.99 1.80 4.70
CA PHE A 102 -22.47 2.55 5.85
C PHE A 102 -21.23 1.96 6.53
N ILE A 103 -20.60 0.93 5.96
CA ILE A 103 -19.41 0.35 6.59
C ILE A 103 -18.15 0.85 5.90
N ASN A 104 -17.34 1.62 6.65
CA ASN A 104 -16.03 2.05 6.22
C ASN A 104 -15.07 0.85 6.26
N ILE A 105 -14.74 0.26 5.10
CA ILE A 105 -13.92 -0.93 4.95
C ILE A 105 -12.67 -0.68 4.10
N LYS A 106 -11.66 -1.52 4.26
CA LYS A 106 -10.45 -1.53 3.43
C LYS A 106 -10.03 -2.95 3.17
N ARG A 107 -9.85 -3.29 1.89
CA ARG A 107 -9.27 -4.58 1.45
C ARG A 107 -7.75 -4.54 1.55
N GLY A 108 -7.15 -5.71 1.71
CA GLY A 108 -5.73 -5.92 1.50
C GLY A 108 -5.37 -6.00 0.02
N ASP A 109 -4.09 -6.21 -0.26
CA ASP A 109 -3.55 -6.32 -1.61
C ASP A 109 -3.67 -7.75 -2.18
N PHE A 110 -3.60 -8.76 -1.30
CA PHE A 110 -3.58 -10.18 -1.67
C PHE A 110 -4.45 -11.03 -0.75
N LEU A 111 -4.91 -12.16 -1.28
CA LEU A 111 -5.53 -13.24 -0.51
C LEU A 111 -4.67 -14.49 -0.61
N ILE A 112 -4.28 -15.08 0.52
CA ILE A 112 -3.60 -16.35 0.60
C ILE A 112 -4.67 -17.46 0.68
N ARG A 113 -4.61 -18.44 -0.22
CA ARG A 113 -5.63 -19.47 -0.36
C ARG A 113 -5.29 -20.78 0.38
N ASN A 114 -4.03 -21.14 0.45
CA ASN A 114 -3.63 -22.47 0.95
C ASN A 114 -3.39 -22.55 2.47
N PHE A 115 -3.56 -21.46 3.19
CA PHE A 115 -3.43 -21.41 4.66
C PHE A 115 -4.63 -20.70 5.32
N GLY A 116 -5.85 -20.98 4.84
CA GLY A 116 -7.08 -20.57 5.52
C GLY A 116 -7.68 -19.24 5.04
N ASN A 117 -7.44 -18.81 3.81
CA ASN A 117 -7.97 -17.53 3.27
C ASN A 117 -7.58 -16.33 4.14
N ILE A 118 -6.31 -15.98 4.13
CA ILE A 118 -5.77 -14.84 4.88
C ILE A 118 -5.61 -13.65 3.93
N GLU A 119 -6.20 -12.52 4.26
CA GLU A 119 -6.01 -11.28 3.51
C GLU A 119 -4.74 -10.57 3.96
N ILE A 120 -3.90 -10.15 3.02
CA ILE A 120 -2.63 -9.48 3.27
C ILE A 120 -2.67 -8.06 2.74
N ASP A 121 -2.39 -7.08 3.60
CA ASP A 121 -2.16 -5.69 3.22
C ASP A 121 -0.65 -5.39 3.30
N VAL A 122 -0.01 -5.18 2.16
CA VAL A 122 1.44 -4.94 2.06
C VAL A 122 1.73 -3.45 2.23
N LYS A 123 2.64 -3.16 3.13
CA LYS A 123 3.06 -1.78 3.40
C LYS A 123 4.58 -1.64 3.36
N CYS A 124 5.05 -0.50 2.89
CA CYS A 124 6.45 -0.10 2.98
C CYS A 124 6.56 1.13 3.88
N ARG A 125 7.24 1.01 5.03
CA ARG A 125 7.27 2.03 6.07
C ARG A 125 8.70 2.35 6.52
N SER A 126 8.93 3.62 6.87
CA SER A 126 10.12 3.99 7.65
C SER A 126 9.98 3.46 9.07
N PHE A 127 11.09 3.00 9.63
CA PHE A 127 11.17 2.56 11.02
C PHE A 127 11.93 3.63 11.82
N TYR A 128 11.40 3.97 12.99
CA TYR A 128 11.88 5.05 13.85
C TYR A 128 12.34 4.48 15.19
N GLY A 129 13.35 5.08 15.77
CA GLY A 129 13.86 4.69 17.09
C GLY A 129 15.20 3.97 17.04
N LYS A 130 15.62 3.46 18.20
CA LYS A 130 16.88 2.71 18.34
C LYS A 130 16.68 1.27 17.88
N LYS A 131 17.72 0.66 17.28
CA LYS A 131 17.72 -0.74 16.86
C LYS A 131 17.16 -1.66 17.96
N GLY A 132 16.20 -2.49 17.62
CA GLY A 132 15.50 -3.42 18.54
C GLY A 132 14.36 -2.80 19.37
N LYS A 133 14.19 -1.47 19.33
CA LYS A 133 13.06 -0.73 19.92
C LYS A 133 12.42 0.20 18.88
N GLU A 134 12.47 -0.20 17.64
CA GLU A 134 11.94 0.58 16.53
C GLU A 134 10.42 0.46 16.48
N THR A 135 9.79 1.50 15.94
CA THR A 135 8.35 1.55 15.67
C THR A 135 8.11 1.92 14.21
N PHE A 136 6.95 1.62 13.69
CA PHE A 136 6.45 2.16 12.42
C PHE A 136 5.07 2.78 12.61
N ASN A 137 4.75 3.75 11.77
CA ASN A 137 3.45 4.42 11.82
C ASN A 137 2.43 3.66 10.97
N PHE A 138 1.23 3.42 11.54
CA PHE A 138 0.08 2.89 10.83
C PHE A 138 -1.18 3.67 11.20
N ARG A 139 -1.98 4.06 10.21
CA ARG A 139 -3.16 4.92 10.40
C ARG A 139 -4.19 4.25 11.31
N CYS A 140 -4.66 4.99 12.33
CA CYS A 140 -5.71 4.50 13.24
C CYS A 140 -6.98 4.12 12.47
N GLU A 141 -7.37 4.97 11.52
CA GLU A 141 -8.53 4.74 10.66
C GLU A 141 -8.41 3.46 9.82
N ASP A 142 -7.21 3.13 9.31
CA ASP A 142 -6.98 1.92 8.53
C ASP A 142 -7.14 0.65 9.37
N VAL A 143 -6.81 0.70 10.68
CA VAL A 143 -7.06 -0.42 11.60
C VAL A 143 -8.55 -0.71 11.69
N GLU A 144 -9.37 0.32 11.89
CA GLU A 144 -10.83 0.17 11.98
C GLU A 144 -11.42 -0.35 10.67
N LYS A 145 -10.97 0.18 9.53
CA LYS A 145 -11.40 -0.28 8.19
C LYS A 145 -11.08 -1.76 7.96
N HIS A 146 -9.91 -2.21 8.35
CA HIS A 146 -9.53 -3.62 8.24
C HIS A 146 -10.31 -4.52 9.21
N LEU A 147 -10.58 -4.06 10.43
CA LEU A 147 -11.44 -4.79 11.37
C LEU A 147 -12.88 -4.95 10.84
N ASN A 148 -13.42 -3.90 10.22
CA ASN A 148 -14.72 -3.98 9.57
C ASN A 148 -14.70 -4.95 8.38
N MET A 149 -13.60 -4.95 7.59
CA MET A 149 -13.42 -5.90 6.50
C MET A 149 -13.37 -7.35 7.00
N GLN A 150 -12.62 -7.62 8.07
CA GLN A 150 -12.59 -8.96 8.71
C GLN A 150 -13.99 -9.42 9.12
N LYS A 151 -14.77 -8.54 9.75
CA LYS A 151 -16.15 -8.88 10.15
C LYS A 151 -17.05 -9.18 8.95
N LEU A 152 -16.90 -8.39 7.88
CA LEU A 152 -17.71 -8.55 6.67
C LEU A 152 -17.40 -9.86 5.94
N THR A 153 -16.12 -10.22 5.80
CA THR A 153 -15.67 -11.36 5.00
C THR A 153 -15.41 -12.62 5.81
N ASN A 154 -15.39 -12.51 7.13
CA ASN A 154 -14.90 -13.56 8.04
C ASN A 154 -13.50 -14.05 7.66
N THR A 155 -12.66 -13.13 7.17
CA THR A 155 -11.29 -13.42 6.69
C THR A 155 -10.31 -12.57 7.49
N PRO A 156 -9.31 -13.17 8.18
CA PRO A 156 -8.35 -12.41 8.95
C PRO A 156 -7.49 -11.54 8.05
N VAL A 157 -7.17 -10.32 8.51
CA VAL A 157 -6.29 -9.39 7.82
C VAL A 157 -4.95 -9.32 8.55
N ILE A 158 -3.88 -9.50 7.80
CA ILE A 158 -2.49 -9.42 8.28
C ILE A 158 -1.77 -8.34 7.49
N LEU A 159 -1.03 -7.48 8.20
CA LEU A 159 -0.12 -6.52 7.59
C LEU A 159 1.22 -7.20 7.32
N ALA A 160 1.76 -7.01 6.12
CA ALA A 160 3.11 -7.37 5.73
C ALA A 160 3.94 -6.08 5.54
N ILE A 161 4.74 -5.73 6.55
CA ILE A 161 5.44 -4.45 6.61
C ILE A 161 6.89 -4.61 6.18
N TYR A 162 7.25 -4.00 5.06
CA TYR A 162 8.64 -3.85 4.64
C TYR A 162 9.25 -2.57 5.17
N ARG A 163 10.54 -2.63 5.49
CA ARG A 163 11.31 -1.44 5.86
C ARG A 163 11.66 -0.64 4.61
N ARG A 164 11.49 0.68 4.68
CA ARG A 164 11.83 1.64 3.63
C ARG A 164 13.09 2.42 3.96
N LYS A 165 13.91 2.65 2.92
CA LYS A 165 15.02 3.62 2.96
C LYS A 165 15.02 4.40 1.64
N GLY A 166 14.56 5.66 1.66
CA GLY A 166 14.27 6.42 0.43
C GLY A 166 13.20 5.73 -0.40
N SER A 167 13.44 5.51 -1.68
CA SER A 167 12.58 4.75 -2.61
C SER A 167 12.83 3.24 -2.62
N ASN A 168 13.70 2.74 -1.75
CA ASN A 168 14.09 1.33 -1.71
C ASN A 168 13.36 0.57 -0.60
N VAL A 169 13.07 -0.69 -0.90
CA VAL A 169 12.59 -1.69 0.05
C VAL A 169 13.77 -2.45 0.62
N ILE A 170 13.82 -2.64 1.92
CA ILE A 170 14.91 -3.35 2.60
C ILE A 170 14.34 -4.52 3.39
N GLY A 171 15.01 -5.66 3.30
CA GLY A 171 14.77 -6.87 4.08
C GLY A 171 14.47 -8.10 3.24
N ASP A 172 14.83 -9.26 3.80
CA ASP A 172 14.65 -10.57 3.17
C ASP A 172 13.25 -11.16 3.43
N ALA A 173 12.51 -10.58 4.37
CA ALA A 173 11.14 -10.91 4.68
C ALA A 173 10.43 -9.68 5.26
N PRO A 174 9.10 -9.56 5.12
CA PRO A 174 8.34 -8.51 5.79
C PRO A 174 8.17 -8.82 7.28
N TYR A 175 7.85 -7.79 8.04
CA TYR A 175 7.39 -7.89 9.42
C TYR A 175 5.88 -8.11 9.41
N PHE A 176 5.41 -9.26 9.87
CA PHE A 176 3.99 -9.60 9.91
C PHE A 176 3.36 -9.27 11.25
N ILE A 177 2.14 -8.73 11.21
CA ILE A 177 1.30 -8.50 12.38
C ILE A 177 -0.18 -8.59 11.98
N SER A 178 -1.00 -9.26 12.79
CA SER A 178 -2.44 -9.28 12.55
C SER A 178 -3.11 -7.97 12.97
N ILE A 179 -4.19 -7.62 12.30
CA ILE A 179 -5.00 -6.45 12.71
C ILE A 179 -5.60 -6.67 14.10
N ASN A 180 -5.92 -7.90 14.46
CA ASN A 180 -6.39 -8.23 15.82
C ASN A 180 -5.34 -7.92 16.88
N THR A 181 -4.08 -8.32 16.66
CA THR A 181 -2.97 -7.97 17.56
C THR A 181 -2.82 -6.47 17.73
N ILE A 182 -2.94 -5.69 16.64
CA ILE A 182 -2.90 -4.23 16.73
C ILE A 182 -4.07 -3.72 17.57
N ASN A 183 -5.28 -4.20 17.34
CA ASN A 183 -6.46 -3.78 18.06
C ASN A 183 -6.39 -4.12 19.57
N GLU A 184 -5.87 -5.29 19.92
CA GLU A 184 -5.67 -5.71 21.31
C GLU A 184 -4.70 -4.82 22.08
N HIS A 185 -3.68 -4.29 21.40
CA HIS A 185 -2.63 -3.49 22.02
C HIS A 185 -2.77 -1.97 21.79
N LYS A 186 -3.78 -1.51 21.05
CA LYS A 186 -3.90 -0.12 20.59
C LYS A 186 -3.84 0.93 21.69
N GLU A 187 -4.38 0.63 22.88
CA GLU A 187 -4.37 1.54 24.03
C GLU A 187 -2.95 1.75 24.61
N SER A 188 -2.02 0.84 24.30
CA SER A 188 -0.62 0.94 24.72
C SER A 188 0.27 1.70 23.73
N PHE A 189 -0.24 2.00 22.54
CA PHE A 189 0.54 2.67 21.50
C PHE A 189 0.51 4.19 21.68
N ASN A 190 1.63 4.82 21.41
CA ASN A 190 1.64 6.25 21.19
C ASN A 190 0.88 6.58 19.91
N VAL A 191 0.08 7.64 19.96
CA VAL A 191 -0.59 8.17 18.77
C VAL A 191 0.20 9.39 18.29
N HIS A 192 0.61 9.35 17.03
CA HIS A 192 1.29 10.44 16.36
C HIS A 192 0.37 11.06 15.31
N HIS A 193 0.28 12.38 15.31
CA HIS A 193 -0.47 13.11 14.29
C HIS A 193 0.48 13.53 13.15
N GLU A 194 0.25 13.03 11.95
CA GLU A 194 1.04 13.40 10.76
C GLU A 194 0.40 14.59 10.05
N GLU A 195 0.82 15.80 10.41
CA GLU A 195 0.31 17.05 9.81
C GLU A 195 0.70 17.22 8.33
N LYS A 196 1.91 16.78 7.96
CA LYS A 196 2.51 17.07 6.65
C LYS A 196 1.80 16.43 5.45
N ASP A 197 1.15 15.32 5.64
CA ASP A 197 0.52 14.56 4.55
C ASP A 197 -1.01 14.45 4.69
N ASN A 198 -1.60 15.17 5.63
CA ASN A 198 -3.03 15.09 5.96
C ASN A 198 -3.49 13.64 6.23
N THR A 199 -2.58 12.80 6.74
CA THR A 199 -2.80 11.36 6.94
C THR A 199 -3.51 11.04 8.25
N GLY A 200 -3.76 12.04 9.09
CA GLY A 200 -4.47 11.88 10.36
C GLY A 200 -3.64 11.19 11.44
N ASN A 201 -4.32 10.61 12.42
CA ASN A 201 -3.70 9.93 13.54
C ASN A 201 -3.14 8.56 13.14
N CYS A 202 -1.92 8.29 13.59
CA CYS A 202 -1.23 7.03 13.37
C CYS A 202 -0.80 6.40 14.70
N TYR A 203 -1.01 5.11 14.87
CA TYR A 203 -0.38 4.32 15.93
C TYR A 203 1.11 4.14 15.64
N GLN A 204 1.95 4.34 16.64
CA GLN A 204 3.37 3.97 16.61
C GLN A 204 3.51 2.53 17.08
N ILE A 205 3.49 1.58 16.16
CA ILE A 205 3.48 0.15 16.44
C ILE A 205 4.93 -0.34 16.63
N PRO A 206 5.26 -0.95 17.80
CA PRO A 206 6.59 -1.52 18.02
C PRO A 206 6.85 -2.74 17.13
N ILE A 207 8.05 -2.84 16.54
CA ILE A 207 8.45 -4.00 15.76
C ILE A 207 8.53 -5.29 16.60
N THR A 208 8.64 -5.17 17.90
CA THR A 208 8.65 -6.30 18.84
C THR A 208 7.32 -7.07 18.89
N LEU A 209 6.24 -6.48 18.41
CA LEU A 209 4.93 -7.13 18.23
C LEU A 209 4.80 -7.84 16.88
N THR A 210 5.81 -7.78 16.04
CA THR A 210 5.79 -8.37 14.70
C THR A 210 6.68 -9.59 14.62
N ILE A 211 6.44 -10.43 13.61
CA ILE A 211 7.27 -11.60 13.29
C ILE A 211 7.85 -11.42 11.89
N ASN A 212 9.18 -11.43 11.77
CA ASN A 212 9.90 -11.25 10.50
C ASN A 212 10.22 -12.63 9.87
N SER A 213 9.18 -13.41 9.62
CA SER A 213 9.26 -14.72 8.97
C SER A 213 7.93 -15.11 8.34
N PHE A 214 7.97 -15.74 7.16
CA PHE A 214 6.78 -16.32 6.51
C PHE A 214 6.19 -17.50 7.29
N ASP A 215 6.89 -18.04 8.28
CA ASP A 215 6.35 -19.07 9.19
C ASP A 215 5.18 -18.52 10.02
N PHE A 216 5.12 -17.18 10.22
CA PHE A 216 3.96 -16.55 10.82
C PHE A 216 2.66 -16.92 10.09
N ILE A 217 2.65 -16.85 8.77
CA ILE A 217 1.49 -17.19 7.95
C ILE A 217 1.15 -18.67 8.04
N ARG A 218 2.16 -19.56 7.98
CA ARG A 218 1.95 -21.01 8.03
C ARG A 218 1.39 -21.48 9.37
N ASN A 219 1.78 -20.80 10.44
CA ASN A 219 1.36 -21.12 11.81
C ASN A 219 0.19 -20.26 12.29
N PHE A 220 -0.36 -19.41 11.42
CA PHE A 220 -1.48 -18.54 11.75
C PHE A 220 -2.74 -19.40 11.90
N ILE A 221 -3.18 -19.61 13.15
CA ILE A 221 -4.40 -20.36 13.45
C ILE A 221 -5.56 -19.36 13.44
N ILE A 222 -6.53 -19.63 12.59
CA ILE A 222 -7.80 -18.91 12.57
C ILE A 222 -8.66 -19.54 13.68
N ASN A 223 -8.75 -18.85 14.82
CA ASN A 223 -9.66 -19.24 15.92
C ASN A 223 -11.04 -18.63 15.68
#